data_20d596ca76957b630fec4c5c86c7d9b5
#
_entry.id   20d596ca76957b630fec4c5c86c7d9b5
#
_cell.length_a   1.000
_cell.length_b   1.000
_cell.length_c   1.000
_cell.angle_alpha   90.00
_cell.angle_beta   90.00
_cell.angle_gamma   90.00
#
_symmetry.space_group_name_H-M   'P 1'
#
loop_
_entity.id
_entity.type
_entity.pdbx_description
1 polymer ?
#
loop_
_entity_poly.entity_id
_entity_poly.type
_entity_poly.pdbx_seq_one_letter_code
_entity_poly.pdbx_strand_id
1 'polypeptide(L)'
;MKDNYYLNSINNQFKFCYYNWETWYYTSWSDLVSKYKRTKLGLGWNVLAMLITISIMSFVWSKIFKMDMAIFFPYIFNGFAAFFFLNVSITSSCVLLSQIHKDIYLNLPLPFMVLILRNIGQHFFNYIHYLPIIFFLHFFLLDFSLFSIFFYLLGLVFLTIHAVLLSAIFCIISTRYRDVYP
;
A
#
# COMPACT_ATOMS: atom_id res chain seq x y z
N MET A 1 2.46 -28.40 -20.86
CA MET A 1 1.02 -28.50 -20.50
C MET A 1 0.74 -29.12 -19.11
N LYS A 2 1.79 -29.61 -18.40
CA LYS A 2 1.65 -30.21 -17.05
C LYS A 2 1.76 -29.23 -15.87
N ASP A 3 2.25 -28.01 -16.12
CA ASP A 3 2.61 -27.08 -15.02
C ASP A 3 1.44 -26.24 -14.50
N ASN A 4 0.33 -26.17 -15.24
CA ASN A 4 -0.84 -25.37 -14.82
C ASN A 4 -1.65 -25.99 -13.66
N TYR A 5 -1.51 -27.27 -13.38
CA TYR A 5 -2.23 -27.94 -12.29
C TYR A 5 -1.75 -27.50 -10.90
N TYR A 6 -0.49 -27.08 -10.77
CA TYR A 6 0.10 -26.63 -9.52
C TYR A 6 -0.37 -25.22 -9.11
N LEU A 7 -0.91 -24.43 -10.04
CA LEU A 7 -1.33 -23.05 -9.78
C LEU A 7 -2.80 -22.92 -9.36
N ASN A 8 -3.60 -23.97 -9.52
CA ASN A 8 -5.04 -23.94 -9.24
C ASN A 8 -5.40 -24.01 -7.74
N SER A 9 -4.50 -24.52 -6.90
CA SER A 9 -4.72 -24.54 -5.46
C SER A 9 -4.17 -23.28 -4.81
N ILE A 10 -4.96 -22.63 -3.96
CA ILE A 10 -4.56 -21.43 -3.19
C ILE A 10 -3.25 -21.69 -2.44
N ASN A 11 -3.12 -22.87 -1.83
CA ASN A 11 -1.92 -23.25 -1.09
C ASN A 11 -0.65 -23.30 -1.98
N ASN A 12 -0.79 -23.75 -3.22
CA ASN A 12 0.32 -23.78 -4.19
C ASN A 12 0.70 -22.38 -4.68
N GLN A 13 -0.27 -21.46 -4.79
CA GLN A 13 0.02 -20.05 -5.12
C GLN A 13 0.83 -19.38 -4.01
N PHE A 14 0.47 -19.59 -2.73
CA PHE A 14 1.26 -19.07 -1.61
C PHE A 14 2.67 -19.66 -1.56
N LYS A 15 2.81 -20.97 -1.76
CA LYS A 15 4.13 -21.62 -1.83
C LYS A 15 4.96 -21.01 -2.96
N PHE A 16 4.37 -20.82 -4.14
CA PHE A 16 5.06 -20.20 -5.26
C PHE A 16 5.54 -18.79 -4.93
N CYS A 17 4.68 -17.95 -4.32
CA CYS A 17 5.04 -16.60 -3.90
C CYS A 17 6.15 -16.56 -2.87
N TYR A 18 6.20 -17.55 -1.97
CA TYR A 18 7.24 -17.69 -0.97
C TYR A 18 8.58 -18.09 -1.57
N TYR A 19 8.61 -19.13 -2.42
CA TYR A 19 9.85 -19.57 -3.06
C TYR A 19 10.38 -18.58 -4.09
N ASN A 20 9.49 -17.85 -4.76
CA ASN A 20 9.87 -16.86 -5.79
C ASN A 20 9.58 -15.44 -5.31
N TRP A 21 9.91 -15.13 -4.03
CA TRP A 21 9.66 -13.82 -3.44
C TRP A 21 10.34 -12.68 -4.20
N GLU A 22 11.48 -12.96 -4.83
CA GLU A 22 12.23 -12.01 -5.63
C GLU A 22 11.40 -11.45 -6.80
N THR A 23 10.55 -12.26 -7.41
CA THR A 23 9.76 -11.84 -8.59
C THR A 23 8.80 -10.71 -8.25
N TRP A 24 8.00 -10.84 -7.19
CA TRP A 24 7.06 -9.78 -6.81
C TRP A 24 7.75 -8.63 -6.08
N TYR A 25 8.81 -8.88 -5.33
CA TYR A 25 9.55 -7.84 -4.63
C TYR A 25 10.24 -6.88 -5.60
N TYR A 26 11.08 -7.40 -6.52
CA TYR A 26 11.80 -6.55 -7.47
C TYR A 26 10.87 -5.88 -8.49
N THR A 27 9.81 -6.56 -8.91
CA THR A 27 8.83 -5.93 -9.81
C THR A 27 8.05 -4.83 -9.12
N SER A 28 7.66 -4.99 -7.85
CA SER A 28 7.02 -3.93 -7.05
C SER A 28 7.89 -2.69 -6.93
N TRP A 29 9.17 -2.89 -6.62
CA TRP A 29 10.14 -1.81 -6.53
C TRP A 29 10.35 -1.11 -7.87
N SER A 30 10.51 -1.88 -8.93
CA SER A 30 10.67 -1.36 -10.30
C SER A 30 9.47 -0.52 -10.74
N ASP A 31 8.25 -0.98 -10.44
CA ASP A 31 7.01 -0.25 -10.75
C ASP A 31 6.95 1.08 -10.01
N LEU A 32 7.32 1.08 -8.73
CA LEU A 32 7.37 2.30 -7.94
C LEU A 32 8.38 3.31 -8.52
N VAL A 33 9.61 2.88 -8.76
CA VAL A 33 10.67 3.75 -9.29
C VAL A 33 10.30 4.27 -10.69
N SER A 34 9.69 3.43 -11.53
CA SER A 34 9.31 3.79 -12.90
C SER A 34 8.29 4.93 -12.95
N LYS A 35 7.38 5.01 -11.98
CA LYS A 35 6.41 6.13 -11.88
C LYS A 35 7.08 7.49 -11.69
N TYR A 36 8.22 7.52 -11.03
CA TYR A 36 8.90 8.76 -10.65
C TYR A 36 10.20 9.02 -11.38
N LYS A 37 10.63 8.14 -12.30
CA LYS A 37 11.90 8.19 -12.99
C LYS A 37 12.16 9.51 -13.75
N ARG A 38 11.09 10.21 -14.17
CA ARG A 38 11.16 11.46 -14.92
C ARG A 38 10.98 12.71 -14.06
N THR A 39 10.85 12.58 -12.75
CA THR A 39 10.62 13.69 -11.83
C THR A 39 11.89 14.04 -11.07
N LYS A 40 12.15 15.36 -10.85
CA LYS A 40 13.34 15.81 -10.11
C LYS A 40 13.36 15.39 -8.64
N LEU A 41 12.20 15.34 -7.99
CA LEU A 41 12.05 14.97 -6.58
C LEU A 41 11.79 13.46 -6.37
N GLY A 42 11.58 12.71 -7.46
CA GLY A 42 11.33 11.28 -7.35
C GLY A 42 10.13 10.96 -6.44
N LEU A 43 10.33 10.00 -5.56
CA LEU A 43 9.32 9.57 -4.56
C LEU A 43 8.97 10.67 -3.54
N GLY A 44 9.84 11.68 -3.39
CA GLY A 44 9.59 12.80 -2.48
C GLY A 44 8.31 13.59 -2.80
N TRP A 45 7.83 13.58 -4.05
CA TRP A 45 6.57 14.21 -4.43
C TRP A 45 5.37 13.65 -3.66
N ASN A 46 5.31 12.34 -3.46
CA ASN A 46 4.22 11.71 -2.69
C ASN A 46 4.25 12.13 -1.23
N VAL A 47 5.44 12.15 -0.66
CA VAL A 47 5.64 12.57 0.73
C VAL A 47 5.24 14.03 0.90
N LEU A 48 5.66 14.88 -0.02
CA LEU A 48 5.37 16.32 0.02
C LEU A 48 3.87 16.61 -0.18
N ALA A 49 3.24 15.94 -1.15
CA ALA A 49 1.80 16.06 -1.38
C ALA A 49 0.99 15.63 -0.14
N MET A 50 1.37 14.53 0.50
CA MET A 50 0.75 14.05 1.71
C MET A 50 0.93 15.03 2.88
N LEU A 51 2.14 15.55 3.07
CA LEU A 51 2.42 16.55 4.11
C LEU A 51 1.55 17.79 3.94
N ILE A 52 1.48 18.34 2.72
CA ILE A 52 0.66 19.53 2.44
C ILE A 52 -0.81 19.25 2.73
N THR A 53 -1.35 18.15 2.20
CA THR A 53 -2.77 17.79 2.38
C THR A 53 -3.12 17.65 3.85
N ILE A 54 -2.31 16.90 4.61
CA ILE A 54 -2.57 16.65 6.03
C ILE A 54 -2.35 17.91 6.87
N SER A 55 -1.38 18.76 6.51
CA SER A 55 -1.19 20.04 7.20
C SER A 55 -2.42 20.93 7.11
N ILE A 56 -3.00 21.05 5.92
CA ILE A 56 -4.21 21.83 5.69
C ILE A 56 -5.40 21.22 6.47
N MET A 57 -5.59 19.91 6.37
CA MET A 57 -6.66 19.22 7.09
C MET A 57 -6.50 19.35 8.59
N SER A 58 -5.30 19.13 9.11
CA SER A 58 -5.01 19.26 10.54
C SER A 58 -5.26 20.67 11.05
N PHE A 59 -4.89 21.69 10.27
CA PHE A 59 -5.16 23.09 10.63
C PHE A 59 -6.66 23.36 10.75
N VAL A 60 -7.44 22.97 9.74
CA VAL A 60 -8.89 23.18 9.75
C VAL A 60 -9.55 22.44 10.90
N TRP A 61 -9.24 21.18 11.07
CA TRP A 61 -9.89 20.33 12.08
C TRP A 61 -9.45 20.66 13.51
N SER A 62 -8.18 21.06 13.71
CA SER A 62 -7.74 21.54 15.05
C SER A 62 -8.55 22.75 15.52
N LYS A 63 -8.92 23.65 14.60
CA LYS A 63 -9.80 24.78 14.94
C LYS A 63 -11.23 24.35 15.25
N ILE A 64 -11.78 23.41 14.47
CA ILE A 64 -13.14 22.90 14.70
C ILE A 64 -13.24 22.16 16.05
N PHE A 65 -12.28 21.27 16.32
CA PHE A 65 -12.27 20.47 17.55
C PHE A 65 -11.65 21.17 18.75
N LYS A 66 -11.11 22.39 18.57
CA LYS A 66 -10.42 23.18 19.62
C LYS A 66 -9.28 22.39 20.27
N MET A 67 -8.55 21.60 19.47
CA MET A 67 -7.40 20.82 19.91
C MET A 67 -6.10 21.51 19.51
N ASP A 68 -5.03 21.25 20.27
CA ASP A 68 -3.71 21.75 19.92
C ASP A 68 -3.23 21.07 18.62
N MET A 69 -2.78 21.89 17.68
CA MET A 69 -2.30 21.42 16.39
C MET A 69 -1.06 20.52 16.51
N ALA A 70 -0.21 20.79 17.50
CA ALA A 70 1.00 20.00 17.73
C ALA A 70 0.70 18.54 18.10
N ILE A 71 -0.40 18.29 18.80
CA ILE A 71 -0.86 16.94 19.15
C ILE A 71 -1.69 16.34 18.01
N PHE A 72 -2.52 17.15 17.39
CA PHE A 72 -3.50 16.69 16.41
C PHE A 72 -2.87 16.30 15.06
N PHE A 73 -1.83 17.02 14.63
CA PHE A 73 -1.16 16.79 13.36
C PHE A 73 -0.51 15.39 13.26
N PRO A 74 0.31 14.92 14.23
CA PRO A 74 0.88 13.58 14.19
C PRO A 74 -0.19 12.49 14.20
N TYR A 75 -1.27 12.71 14.96
CA TYR A 75 -2.38 11.76 15.06
C TYR A 75 -3.08 11.57 13.71
N ILE A 76 -3.44 12.68 13.04
CA ILE A 76 -4.05 12.64 11.72
C ILE A 76 -3.09 12.07 10.69
N PHE A 77 -1.81 12.45 10.73
CA PHE A 77 -0.81 11.96 9.78
C PHE A 77 -0.74 10.43 9.77
N ASN A 78 -0.68 9.82 10.96
CA ASN A 78 -0.66 8.36 11.09
C ASN A 78 -1.93 7.69 10.52
N GLY A 79 -3.10 8.21 10.89
CA GLY A 79 -4.37 7.68 10.43
C GLY A 79 -4.53 7.76 8.91
N PHE A 80 -4.20 8.92 8.33
CA PHE A 80 -4.26 9.12 6.89
C PHE A 80 -3.23 8.30 6.12
N ALA A 81 -2.00 8.15 6.64
CA ALA A 81 -0.99 7.30 6.02
C ALA A 81 -1.48 5.86 5.87
N ALA A 82 -2.05 5.30 6.94
CA ALA A 82 -2.63 3.96 6.93
C ALA A 82 -3.85 3.88 5.99
N PHE A 83 -4.74 4.87 6.04
CA PHE A 83 -5.92 4.94 5.18
C PHE A 83 -5.54 5.02 3.69
N PHE A 84 -4.60 5.89 3.31
CA PHE A 84 -4.13 6.00 1.94
C PHE A 84 -3.49 4.71 1.44
N PHE A 85 -2.69 4.05 2.27
CA PHE A 85 -2.11 2.76 1.90
C PHE A 85 -3.19 1.73 1.57
N LEU A 86 -4.21 1.56 2.42
CA LEU A 86 -5.32 0.64 2.18
C LEU A 86 -6.13 1.04 0.95
N ASN A 87 -6.54 2.29 0.87
CA ASN A 87 -7.39 2.79 -0.21
C ASN A 87 -6.71 2.60 -1.57
N VAL A 88 -5.46 3.04 -1.73
CA VAL A 88 -4.75 2.92 -3.00
C VAL A 88 -4.46 1.45 -3.34
N SER A 89 -4.15 0.60 -2.34
CA SER A 89 -3.95 -0.83 -2.56
C SER A 89 -5.20 -1.52 -3.09
N ILE A 90 -6.36 -1.20 -2.54
CA ILE A 90 -7.65 -1.76 -2.96
C ILE A 90 -8.05 -1.24 -4.35
N THR A 91 -8.05 0.08 -4.53
CA THR A 91 -8.48 0.70 -5.80
C THR A 91 -7.59 0.30 -6.98
N SER A 92 -6.28 0.27 -6.80
CA SER A 92 -5.37 -0.22 -7.84
C SER A 92 -5.56 -1.70 -8.14
N SER A 93 -5.90 -2.52 -7.14
CA SER A 93 -6.18 -3.94 -7.34
C SER A 93 -7.43 -4.19 -8.16
N CYS A 94 -8.45 -3.33 -8.08
CA CYS A 94 -9.64 -3.42 -8.92
C CYS A 94 -9.33 -3.32 -10.43
N VAL A 95 -8.27 -2.62 -10.80
CA VAL A 95 -7.87 -2.41 -12.20
C VAL A 95 -6.96 -3.51 -12.74
N LEU A 96 -6.28 -4.25 -11.86
CA LEU A 96 -5.24 -5.22 -12.25
C LEU A 96 -5.68 -6.23 -13.29
N LEU A 97 -6.86 -6.82 -13.13
CA LEU A 97 -7.37 -7.85 -14.05
C LEU A 97 -8.24 -7.28 -15.17
N SER A 98 -8.79 -6.06 -14.99
CA SER A 98 -9.79 -5.53 -15.92
C SER A 98 -9.18 -4.85 -17.14
N GLN A 99 -8.06 -4.15 -17.03
CA GLN A 99 -7.55 -3.30 -18.11
C GLN A 99 -6.05 -3.38 -18.37
N ILE A 100 -5.20 -3.45 -17.34
CA ILE A 100 -3.76 -3.18 -17.50
C ILE A 100 -2.94 -4.44 -17.73
N HIS A 101 -3.35 -5.58 -17.20
CA HIS A 101 -2.54 -6.81 -17.19
C HIS A 101 -3.21 -8.02 -17.82
N LYS A 102 -4.34 -7.82 -18.51
CA LYS A 102 -5.02 -8.93 -19.19
C LYS A 102 -4.08 -9.64 -20.16
N ASP A 103 -3.34 -8.89 -20.95
CA ASP A 103 -2.40 -9.44 -21.94
C ASP A 103 -1.18 -10.09 -21.26
N ILE A 104 -0.68 -9.50 -20.17
CA ILE A 104 0.43 -10.07 -19.39
C ILE A 104 -0.02 -11.34 -18.67
N TYR A 105 -1.23 -11.34 -18.09
CA TYR A 105 -1.75 -12.51 -17.38
C TYR A 105 -2.08 -13.67 -18.32
N LEU A 106 -2.57 -13.38 -19.53
CA LEU A 106 -2.87 -14.40 -20.53
C LEU A 106 -1.61 -15.00 -21.16
N ASN A 107 -0.53 -14.22 -21.24
CA ASN A 107 0.71 -14.64 -21.90
C ASN A 107 1.77 -15.18 -20.93
N LEU A 108 1.70 -14.86 -19.64
CA LEU A 108 2.62 -15.34 -18.62
C LEU A 108 1.87 -16.24 -17.63
N PRO A 109 2.35 -17.48 -17.38
CA PRO A 109 1.75 -18.40 -16.42
C PRO A 109 2.09 -17.99 -14.96
N LEU A 110 1.78 -16.74 -14.58
CA LEU A 110 2.01 -16.26 -13.22
C LEU A 110 0.79 -16.51 -12.34
N PRO A 111 0.98 -16.95 -11.08
CA PRO A 111 -0.11 -17.07 -10.12
C PRO A 111 -0.76 -15.72 -9.84
N PHE A 112 -2.08 -15.73 -9.70
CA PHE A 112 -2.86 -14.52 -9.35
C PHE A 112 -2.32 -13.81 -8.11
N MET A 113 -1.88 -14.56 -7.10
CA MET A 113 -1.35 -14.01 -5.86
C MET A 113 -0.06 -13.20 -6.05
N VAL A 114 0.76 -13.53 -7.05
CA VAL A 114 1.97 -12.74 -7.41
C VAL A 114 1.59 -11.34 -7.86
N LEU A 115 0.52 -11.18 -8.64
CA LEU A 115 0.05 -9.87 -9.10
C LEU A 115 -0.47 -9.02 -7.94
N ILE A 116 -1.21 -9.63 -7.02
CA ILE A 116 -1.70 -8.95 -5.83
C ILE A 116 -0.53 -8.49 -4.94
N LEU A 117 0.42 -9.39 -4.66
CA LEU A 117 1.60 -9.05 -3.85
C LEU A 117 2.48 -7.99 -4.52
N ARG A 118 2.65 -8.04 -5.84
CA ARG A 118 3.34 -7.00 -6.61
C ARG A 118 2.69 -5.63 -6.43
N ASN A 119 1.37 -5.55 -6.58
CA ASN A 119 0.63 -4.30 -6.43
C ASN A 119 0.73 -3.76 -5.01
N ILE A 120 0.49 -4.60 -4.00
CA ILE A 120 0.56 -4.19 -2.59
C ILE A 120 1.98 -3.84 -2.20
N GLY A 121 2.97 -4.62 -2.66
CA GLY A 121 4.38 -4.34 -2.42
C GLY A 121 4.79 -2.95 -2.91
N GLN A 122 4.31 -2.52 -4.09
CA GLN A 122 4.54 -1.18 -4.59
C GLN A 122 3.98 -0.09 -3.65
N HIS A 123 2.76 -0.26 -3.14
CA HIS A 123 2.15 0.70 -2.22
C HIS A 123 2.77 0.63 -0.82
N PHE A 124 3.20 -0.54 -0.40
CA PHE A 124 3.94 -0.73 0.84
C PHE A 124 5.29 0.00 0.83
N PHE A 125 6.05 -0.13 -0.26
CA PHE A 125 7.29 0.65 -0.43
C PHE A 125 7.02 2.16 -0.41
N ASN A 126 5.94 2.62 -1.03
CA ASN A 126 5.54 4.02 -0.94
C ASN A 126 5.22 4.43 0.51
N TYR A 127 4.53 3.57 1.26
CA TYR A 127 4.22 3.80 2.67
C TYR A 127 5.48 3.88 3.54
N ILE A 128 6.51 3.07 3.26
CA ILE A 128 7.80 3.11 3.97
C ILE A 128 8.42 4.51 3.92
N HIS A 129 8.22 5.27 2.85
CA HIS A 129 8.74 6.64 2.75
C HIS A 129 8.05 7.63 3.69
N TYR A 130 6.90 7.30 4.25
CA TYR A 130 6.25 8.11 5.29
C TYR A 130 6.79 7.81 6.70
N LEU A 131 7.41 6.63 6.92
CA LEU A 131 7.90 6.22 8.23
C LEU A 131 8.89 7.21 8.86
N PRO A 132 9.89 7.75 8.14
CA PRO A 132 10.80 8.74 8.71
C PRO A 132 10.08 9.95 9.29
N ILE A 133 9.03 10.42 8.62
CA ILE A 133 8.22 11.55 9.09
C ILE A 133 7.41 11.14 10.31
N ILE A 134 6.80 9.98 10.30
CA ILE A 134 6.04 9.44 11.42
C ILE A 134 6.91 9.35 12.66
N PHE A 135 8.11 8.78 12.54
CA PHE A 135 9.07 8.70 13.66
C PHE A 135 9.53 10.06 14.13
N PHE A 136 9.82 10.98 13.20
CA PHE A 136 10.18 12.36 13.53
C PHE A 136 9.09 13.06 14.33
N LEU A 137 7.83 12.97 13.89
CA LEU A 137 6.69 13.57 14.56
C LEU A 137 6.48 12.97 15.96
N HIS A 138 6.61 11.67 16.11
CA HIS A 138 6.50 11.02 17.42
C HIS A 138 7.63 11.40 18.36
N PHE A 139 8.86 11.51 17.85
CA PHE A 139 10.02 11.85 18.66
C PHE A 139 10.00 13.28 19.17
N PHE A 140 9.53 14.24 18.37
CA PHE A 140 9.57 15.66 18.70
C PHE A 140 8.27 16.21 19.29
N LEU A 141 7.13 15.64 18.98
CA LEU A 141 5.82 16.20 19.35
C LEU A 141 5.02 15.31 20.32
N LEU A 142 5.36 14.06 20.45
CA LEU A 142 4.68 13.11 21.34
C LEU A 142 5.69 12.43 22.24
N ASP A 143 5.20 11.90 23.38
CA ASP A 143 6.06 11.12 24.28
C ASP A 143 6.52 9.83 23.63
N PHE A 144 7.82 9.78 23.32
CA PHE A 144 8.43 8.66 22.66
C PHE A 144 8.62 7.48 23.62
N SER A 145 7.96 6.37 23.35
CA SER A 145 8.11 5.13 24.10
C SER A 145 8.47 3.98 23.15
N LEU A 146 9.43 3.16 23.54
CA LEU A 146 9.79 1.91 22.82
C LEU A 146 8.58 0.99 22.65
N PHE A 147 7.67 1.01 23.61
CA PHE A 147 6.44 0.24 23.60
C PHE A 147 5.49 0.70 22.47
N SER A 148 5.42 2.01 22.22
CA SER A 148 4.64 2.57 21.12
C SER A 148 5.14 2.14 19.74
N ILE A 149 6.47 2.03 19.58
CA ILE A 149 7.06 1.53 18.32
C ILE A 149 6.65 0.07 18.08
N PHE A 150 6.74 -0.76 19.12
CA PHE A 150 6.35 -2.17 19.00
C PHE A 150 4.89 -2.33 18.53
N PHE A 151 3.95 -1.62 19.14
CA PHE A 151 2.55 -1.65 18.71
C PHE A 151 2.35 -1.07 17.32
N TYR A 152 3.09 -0.05 16.95
CA TYR A 152 3.06 0.51 15.61
C TYR A 152 3.49 -0.52 14.56
N LEU A 153 4.60 -1.22 14.78
CA LEU A 153 5.09 -2.26 13.88
C LEU A 153 4.11 -3.44 13.80
N LEU A 154 3.54 -3.85 14.92
CA LEU A 154 2.52 -4.89 14.96
C LEU A 154 1.26 -4.45 14.19
N GLY A 155 0.81 -3.23 14.36
CA GLY A 155 -0.28 -2.63 13.58
C GLY A 155 0.00 -2.62 12.08
N LEU A 156 1.24 -2.32 11.67
CA LEU A 156 1.66 -2.32 10.27
C LEU A 156 1.59 -3.74 9.65
N VAL A 157 1.96 -4.78 10.40
CA VAL A 157 1.80 -6.17 9.95
C VAL A 157 0.32 -6.50 9.73
N PHE A 158 -0.56 -6.17 10.68
CA PHE A 158 -2.00 -6.37 10.51
C PHE A 158 -2.56 -5.57 9.33
N LEU A 159 -2.13 -4.34 9.17
CA LEU A 159 -2.54 -3.47 8.05
C LEU A 159 -2.19 -4.10 6.70
N THR A 160 -0.97 -4.63 6.56
CA THR A 160 -0.53 -5.28 5.31
C THR A 160 -1.31 -6.56 5.02
N ILE A 161 -1.60 -7.38 6.04
CA ILE A 161 -2.44 -8.58 5.90
C ILE A 161 -3.85 -8.19 5.41
N HIS A 162 -4.46 -7.17 6.02
CA HIS A 162 -5.77 -6.67 5.59
C HIS A 162 -5.74 -6.14 4.15
N ALA A 163 -4.68 -5.41 3.78
CA ALA A 163 -4.50 -4.93 2.41
C ALA A 163 -4.48 -6.08 1.41
N VAL A 164 -3.76 -7.18 1.70
CA VAL A 164 -3.70 -8.37 0.84
C VAL A 164 -5.07 -9.02 0.69
N LEU A 165 -5.78 -9.26 1.80
CA LEU A 165 -7.08 -9.89 1.78
C LEU A 165 -8.12 -9.06 1.03
N LEU A 166 -8.25 -7.79 1.37
CA LEU A 166 -9.20 -6.89 0.73
C LEU A 166 -8.88 -6.70 -0.76
N SER A 167 -7.62 -6.48 -1.11
CA SER A 167 -7.21 -6.34 -2.51
C SER A 167 -7.52 -7.58 -3.34
N ALA A 168 -7.32 -8.78 -2.80
CA ALA A 168 -7.66 -10.02 -3.49
C ALA A 168 -9.18 -10.14 -3.72
N ILE A 169 -9.99 -9.85 -2.70
CA ILE A 169 -11.45 -9.89 -2.78
C ILE A 169 -11.96 -8.87 -3.81
N PHE A 170 -11.55 -7.60 -3.68
CA PHE A 170 -12.02 -6.54 -4.59
C PHE A 170 -11.52 -6.72 -6.02
N CYS A 171 -10.32 -7.27 -6.21
CA CYS A 171 -9.81 -7.61 -7.53
C CYS A 171 -10.71 -8.65 -8.23
N ILE A 172 -11.17 -9.69 -7.51
CA ILE A 172 -12.07 -10.70 -8.06
C ILE A 172 -13.46 -10.12 -8.33
N ILE A 173 -14.00 -9.31 -7.42
CA ILE A 173 -15.31 -8.68 -7.58
C ILE A 173 -15.31 -7.74 -8.80
N SER A 174 -14.28 -6.94 -8.98
CA SER A 174 -14.18 -5.97 -10.08
C SER A 174 -14.08 -6.60 -11.46
N THR A 175 -13.62 -7.86 -11.57
CA THR A 175 -13.65 -8.58 -12.85
C THR A 175 -15.08 -8.87 -13.33
N ARG A 176 -16.01 -9.05 -12.40
CA ARG A 176 -17.41 -9.35 -12.70
C ARG A 176 -18.29 -8.10 -12.75
N TYR A 177 -18.02 -7.15 -11.86
CA TYR A 177 -18.82 -5.92 -11.72
C TYR A 177 -17.93 -4.71 -12.02
N ARG A 178 -18.10 -4.12 -13.21
CA ARG A 178 -17.30 -2.96 -13.64
C ARG A 178 -17.59 -1.69 -12.84
N ASP A 179 -18.75 -1.62 -12.20
CA ASP A 179 -19.18 -0.46 -11.40
C ASP A 179 -18.48 -0.34 -10.04
N VAL A 180 -17.70 -1.36 -9.65
CA VAL A 180 -16.91 -1.34 -8.40
C VAL A 180 -15.68 -0.44 -8.52
N TYR A 181 -15.31 -0.10 -9.76
CA TYR A 181 -14.21 0.83 -10.01
C TYR A 181 -14.78 2.14 -10.58
N PRO A 182 -14.55 3.30 -9.90
CA PRO A 182 -14.96 4.61 -10.38
C PRO A 182 -14.15 5.08 -11.59
#